data_71f9b03d21688775e625c6b1ed0f90e5
#
_entry.id   71f9b03d21688775e625c6b1ed0f90e5
#
_cell.length_a   1.000
_cell.length_b   1.000
_cell.length_c   1.000
_cell.angle_alpha   90.00
_cell.angle_beta   90.00
_cell.angle_gamma   90.00
#
_symmetry.space_group_name_H-M   'P 1'
#
loop_
_entity.id
_entity.type
_entity.pdbx_description
1 polymer ?
#
loop_
_entity_poly.entity_id
_entity_poly.type
_entity_poly.pdbx_seq_one_letter_code
_entity_poly.pdbx_strand_id
1 'polypeptide(L)'
;DDAEKFAKYAFNKSHSAAYSILVMRTAYLKAHFPNEYMAAVLSSYMGNTDRLIKYIASCNHNGTPVLPPDINSSNAEFTPVANGIRFGLVGVRGVGKNVADEIIAEREANGPYSSLHDFVNRLDAKCYNRKTLEALIKGGAFDSTGYTRKQLMYFVDETPLLEGASKRQKDRDRGQVSMFDLFADDPDSGFEEDVPAPDGIEWDKRTKLAYEKEIMKIYVSEHPLAPYEGAIAHMTKYQLGDLAERTKEIKSATFVGMVSNVVTKLTKRGTKMATFTIEDTTGHMECICFKYDENAEA
;
A
#
# COMPACT_ATOMS: atom_id res chain seq x y z
N ASP A 1 43.48 -27.68 5.14
CA ASP A 1 42.60 -27.01 4.18
C ASP A 1 41.34 -26.43 4.78
N ASP A 2 40.62 -27.15 5.66
CA ASP A 2 39.46 -26.58 6.35
C ASP A 2 39.87 -25.66 7.50
N ALA A 3 40.98 -25.96 8.19
CA ALA A 3 41.56 -25.09 9.19
C ALA A 3 42.12 -23.79 8.59
N GLU A 4 42.60 -23.80 7.37
CA GLU A 4 43.10 -22.62 6.66
C GLU A 4 41.95 -21.73 6.15
N LYS A 5 40.85 -22.33 5.71
CA LYS A 5 39.57 -21.58 5.42
C LYS A 5 38.98 -20.97 6.66
N PHE A 6 39.02 -21.69 7.80
CA PHE A 6 38.57 -21.20 9.09
C PHE A 6 39.45 -20.06 9.61
N ALA A 7 40.77 -20.15 9.40
CA ALA A 7 41.74 -19.11 9.82
C ALA A 7 41.60 -17.82 9.00
N LYS A 8 41.21 -17.89 7.73
CA LYS A 8 40.90 -16.71 6.90
C LYS A 8 39.65 -15.95 7.37
N TYR A 9 38.76 -16.62 8.08
CA TYR A 9 37.50 -16.04 8.64
C TYR A 9 37.44 -16.27 10.15
N ALA A 10 38.57 -15.99 10.85
CA ALA A 10 38.61 -16.10 12.30
C ALA A 10 37.40 -15.35 12.90
N PHE A 11 36.62 -16.04 13.74
CA PHE A 11 35.45 -15.49 14.41
C PHE A 11 35.87 -14.28 15.26
N ASN A 12 35.54 -13.10 14.81
CA ASN A 12 35.88 -11.86 15.50
C ASN A 12 34.93 -11.69 16.69
N LYS A 13 35.41 -12.08 17.88
CA LYS A 13 34.64 -12.01 19.14
C LYS A 13 34.15 -10.59 19.43
N SER A 14 34.95 -9.57 19.14
CA SER A 14 34.57 -8.16 19.34
C SER A 14 33.42 -7.76 18.43
N HIS A 15 33.48 -8.18 17.16
CA HIS A 15 32.39 -7.96 16.20
C HIS A 15 31.09 -8.64 16.67
N SER A 16 31.16 -9.91 17.05
CA SER A 16 30.00 -10.65 17.56
C SER A 16 29.42 -10.06 18.82
N ALA A 17 30.26 -9.62 19.77
CA ALA A 17 29.81 -8.97 20.98
C ALA A 17 29.07 -7.66 20.69
N ALA A 18 29.59 -6.83 19.78
CA ALA A 18 28.93 -5.59 19.36
C ALA A 18 27.57 -5.86 18.69
N TYR A 19 27.52 -6.83 17.75
CA TYR A 19 26.26 -7.19 17.10
C TYR A 19 25.25 -7.85 18.04
N SER A 20 25.70 -8.60 19.04
CA SER A 20 24.80 -9.20 20.05
C SER A 20 24.02 -8.13 20.84
N ILE A 21 24.62 -6.98 21.10
CA ILE A 21 23.93 -5.85 21.74
C ILE A 21 22.80 -5.31 20.82
N LEU A 22 23.07 -5.19 19.51
CA LEU A 22 22.05 -4.75 18.56
C LEU A 22 20.91 -5.78 18.44
N VAL A 23 21.25 -7.07 18.36
CA VAL A 23 20.26 -8.16 18.35
C VAL A 23 19.39 -8.12 19.60
N MET A 24 19.97 -7.97 20.79
CA MET A 24 19.21 -7.82 22.03
C MET A 24 18.28 -6.61 22.02
N ARG A 25 18.76 -5.45 21.57
CA ARG A 25 17.97 -4.22 21.50
C ARG A 25 16.80 -4.37 20.53
N THR A 26 17.04 -4.90 19.33
CA THR A 26 15.99 -5.11 18.33
C THR A 26 14.97 -6.15 18.78
N ALA A 27 15.40 -7.24 19.41
CA ALA A 27 14.52 -8.24 19.99
C ALA A 27 13.66 -7.65 21.12
N TYR A 28 14.26 -6.85 22.01
CA TYR A 28 13.55 -6.16 23.08
C TYR A 28 12.50 -5.19 22.54
N LEU A 29 12.88 -4.35 21.56
CA LEU A 29 11.93 -3.41 20.92
C LEU A 29 10.79 -4.15 20.25
N LYS A 30 11.08 -5.21 19.51
CA LYS A 30 10.04 -6.02 18.85
C LYS A 30 9.08 -6.67 19.85
N ALA A 31 9.59 -7.10 21.01
CA ALA A 31 8.78 -7.76 22.03
C ALA A 31 7.91 -6.79 22.84
N HIS A 32 8.42 -5.59 23.15
CA HIS A 32 7.77 -4.64 24.07
C HIS A 32 7.09 -3.47 23.34
N PHE A 33 7.52 -3.14 22.12
CA PHE A 33 7.02 -2.04 21.30
C PHE A 33 6.82 -2.52 19.85
N PRO A 34 5.95 -3.54 19.62
CA PRO A 34 5.83 -4.18 18.31
C PRO A 34 5.36 -3.22 17.21
N ASN A 35 4.42 -2.31 17.51
CA ASN A 35 3.89 -1.36 16.53
C ASN A 35 4.98 -0.39 16.07
N GLU A 36 5.73 0.19 17.02
CA GLU A 36 6.80 1.15 16.74
C GLU A 36 7.97 0.47 16.00
N TYR A 37 8.36 -0.71 16.46
CA TYR A 37 9.43 -1.47 15.83
C TYR A 37 9.07 -1.86 14.38
N MET A 38 7.88 -2.40 14.18
CA MET A 38 7.46 -2.84 12.85
C MET A 38 7.16 -1.66 11.92
N ALA A 39 6.65 -0.53 12.42
CA ALA A 39 6.51 0.69 11.63
C ALA A 39 7.87 1.17 11.08
N ALA A 40 8.91 1.17 11.92
CA ALA A 40 10.26 1.53 11.49
C ALA A 40 10.83 0.52 10.47
N VAL A 41 10.59 -0.79 10.66
CA VAL A 41 10.98 -1.83 9.70
C VAL A 41 10.27 -1.63 8.36
N LEU A 42 8.95 -1.46 8.36
CA LEU A 42 8.16 -1.24 7.14
C LEU A 42 8.62 0.02 6.40
N SER A 43 8.87 1.12 7.11
CA SER A 43 9.39 2.37 6.54
C SER A 43 10.75 2.15 5.86
N SER A 44 11.64 1.38 6.46
CA SER A 44 12.96 1.09 5.88
C SER A 44 12.89 0.25 4.59
N TYR A 45 11.78 -0.46 4.37
CA TYR A 45 11.57 -1.32 3.19
C TYR A 45 10.53 -0.79 2.19
N MET A 46 10.07 0.47 2.30
CA MET A 46 9.10 1.05 1.36
C MET A 46 9.51 0.94 -0.11
N GLY A 47 10.80 0.93 -0.41
CA GLY A 47 11.34 0.72 -1.77
C GLY A 47 11.47 -0.74 -2.21
N ASN A 48 11.14 -1.72 -1.35
CA ASN A 48 11.30 -3.16 -1.64
C ASN A 48 9.97 -3.90 -1.39
N THR A 49 9.19 -4.04 -2.46
CA THR A 49 7.84 -4.63 -2.41
C THR A 49 7.82 -6.04 -1.81
N ASP A 50 8.77 -6.91 -2.14
CA ASP A 50 8.79 -8.31 -1.69
C ASP A 50 8.97 -8.41 -0.19
N ARG A 51 9.90 -7.61 0.35
CA ARG A 51 10.11 -7.54 1.80
C ARG A 51 8.93 -6.88 2.50
N LEU A 52 8.34 -5.86 1.89
CA LEU A 52 7.18 -5.17 2.44
C LEU A 52 6.00 -6.14 2.60
N ILE A 53 5.69 -6.94 1.58
CA ILE A 53 4.64 -7.98 1.62
C ILE A 53 4.89 -8.95 2.78
N LYS A 54 6.12 -9.49 2.87
CA LYS A 54 6.49 -10.43 3.93
C LYS A 54 6.33 -9.83 5.33
N TYR A 55 6.78 -8.60 5.55
CA TYR A 55 6.67 -7.96 6.86
C TYR A 55 5.23 -7.57 7.20
N ILE A 56 4.42 -7.14 6.22
CA ILE A 56 2.99 -6.86 6.45
C ILE A 56 2.24 -8.14 6.82
N ALA A 57 2.49 -9.25 6.11
CA ALA A 57 1.91 -10.55 6.46
C ALA A 57 2.31 -10.97 7.90
N SER A 58 3.58 -10.78 8.27
CA SER A 58 4.07 -11.03 9.62
C SER A 58 3.40 -10.12 10.66
N CYS A 59 3.17 -8.85 10.36
CA CYS A 59 2.47 -7.93 11.25
C CYS A 59 1.03 -8.40 11.49
N ASN A 60 0.29 -8.70 10.44
CA ASN A 60 -1.10 -9.16 10.53
C ASN A 60 -1.21 -10.48 11.31
N HIS A 61 -0.30 -11.42 11.06
CA HIS A 61 -0.25 -12.70 11.79
C HIS A 61 0.02 -12.51 13.29
N ASN A 62 0.84 -11.53 13.67
CA ASN A 62 1.19 -11.24 15.06
C ASN A 62 0.25 -10.25 15.76
N GLY A 63 -0.91 -9.95 15.17
CA GLY A 63 -1.92 -9.08 15.79
C GLY A 63 -1.57 -7.59 15.77
N THR A 64 -0.66 -7.18 14.89
CA THR A 64 -0.29 -5.77 14.63
C THR A 64 -0.74 -5.40 13.21
N PRO A 65 -2.04 -5.17 12.95
CA PRO A 65 -2.54 -4.96 11.61
C PRO A 65 -1.98 -3.70 10.97
N VAL A 66 -1.71 -3.78 9.66
CA VAL A 66 -1.36 -2.61 8.86
C VAL A 66 -2.65 -2.03 8.29
N LEU A 67 -2.93 -0.79 8.62
CA LEU A 67 -4.15 -0.07 8.25
C LEU A 67 -3.93 0.72 6.95
N PRO A 68 -4.95 0.89 6.10
CA PRO A 68 -4.87 1.66 4.87
C PRO A 68 -4.35 3.10 5.07
N PRO A 69 -3.81 3.74 4.03
CA PRO A 69 -3.46 5.16 4.10
C PRO A 69 -4.72 6.00 4.34
N ASP A 70 -4.53 7.16 4.97
CA ASP A 70 -5.60 8.10 5.24
C ASP A 70 -5.05 9.52 5.29
N ILE A 71 -5.65 10.45 4.54
CA ILE A 71 -5.17 11.84 4.45
C ILE A 71 -5.18 12.56 5.79
N ASN A 72 -6.09 12.16 6.69
CA ASN A 72 -6.28 12.78 7.98
C ASN A 72 -5.43 12.17 9.09
N SER A 73 -4.88 10.96 8.90
CA SER A 73 -4.14 10.26 9.97
C SER A 73 -2.79 9.68 9.55
N SER A 74 -2.50 9.52 8.24
CA SER A 74 -1.20 9.03 7.79
C SER A 74 -0.12 10.11 7.88
N ASN A 75 1.09 9.69 8.26
CA ASN A 75 2.30 10.46 8.05
C ASN A 75 2.96 10.09 6.71
N ALA A 76 4.11 10.67 6.41
CA ALA A 76 4.86 10.35 5.21
C ALA A 76 5.28 8.87 5.16
N GLU A 77 5.73 8.34 6.28
CA GLU A 77 6.16 6.95 6.46
C GLU A 77 5.16 6.16 7.31
N PHE A 78 5.37 4.84 7.44
CA PHE A 78 4.56 4.01 8.33
C PHE A 78 4.64 4.51 9.76
N THR A 79 3.49 4.60 10.43
CA THR A 79 3.38 5.22 11.75
C THR A 79 2.63 4.30 12.71
N PRO A 80 3.14 4.05 13.93
CA PRO A 80 2.41 3.31 14.93
C PRO A 80 1.16 4.08 15.35
N VAL A 81 0.04 3.38 15.48
CA VAL A 81 -1.22 3.90 16.00
C VAL A 81 -1.77 2.94 17.06
N ALA A 82 -2.79 3.37 17.80
CA ALA A 82 -3.32 2.59 18.93
C ALA A 82 -3.74 1.16 18.55
N ASN A 83 -4.24 0.95 17.35
CA ASN A 83 -4.79 -0.33 16.87
C ASN A 83 -3.96 -0.96 15.73
N GLY A 84 -2.68 -0.60 15.58
CA GLY A 84 -1.81 -1.18 14.56
C GLY A 84 -0.78 -0.21 13.99
N ILE A 85 -0.54 -0.30 12.70
CA ILE A 85 0.41 0.55 11.96
C ILE A 85 -0.32 1.19 10.79
N ARG A 86 -0.31 2.51 10.70
CA ARG A 86 -0.90 3.25 9.58
C ARG A 86 0.06 3.27 8.40
N PHE A 87 -0.45 2.98 7.21
CA PHE A 87 0.30 3.06 5.95
C PHE A 87 0.72 4.50 5.65
N GLY A 88 1.98 4.72 5.28
CA GLY A 88 2.53 6.04 4.98
C GLY A 88 2.11 6.55 3.61
N LEU A 89 1.87 7.85 3.48
CA LEU A 89 1.43 8.48 2.21
C LEU A 89 2.44 8.30 1.07
N VAL A 90 3.74 8.29 1.37
CA VAL A 90 4.80 8.06 0.36
C VAL A 90 4.77 6.65 -0.21
N GLY A 91 4.17 5.69 0.49
CA GLY A 91 3.95 4.34 -0.02
C GLY A 91 2.85 4.25 -1.09
N VAL A 92 2.04 5.29 -1.25
CA VAL A 92 1.05 5.41 -2.32
C VAL A 92 1.75 5.85 -3.60
N ARG A 93 1.68 5.04 -4.65
CA ARG A 93 2.37 5.31 -5.92
C ARG A 93 1.93 6.65 -6.51
N GLY A 94 2.91 7.52 -6.80
CA GLY A 94 2.64 8.86 -7.35
C GLY A 94 2.51 9.95 -6.28
N VAL A 95 2.59 9.60 -4.99
CA VAL A 95 2.69 10.55 -3.90
C VAL A 95 4.15 10.67 -3.49
N GLY A 96 4.79 11.78 -3.85
CA GLY A 96 6.16 12.08 -3.45
C GLY A 96 6.23 12.60 -2.01
N LYS A 97 7.45 12.56 -1.43
CA LYS A 97 7.66 13.04 -0.05
C LYS A 97 7.19 14.48 0.14
N ASN A 98 7.50 15.38 -0.78
CA ASN A 98 7.09 16.79 -0.68
C ASN A 98 5.57 16.94 -0.65
N VAL A 99 4.84 16.15 -1.45
CA VAL A 99 3.37 16.14 -1.48
C VAL A 99 2.81 15.64 -0.14
N ALA A 100 3.39 14.56 0.39
CA ALA A 100 2.99 14.03 1.69
C ALA A 100 3.24 15.04 2.82
N ASP A 101 4.41 15.68 2.82
CA ASP A 101 4.78 16.68 3.83
C ASP A 101 3.83 17.90 3.78
N GLU A 102 3.41 18.36 2.60
CA GLU A 102 2.44 19.45 2.44
C GLU A 102 1.03 19.05 2.93
N ILE A 103 0.58 17.83 2.59
CA ILE A 103 -0.71 17.30 3.11
C ILE A 103 -0.72 17.29 4.63
N ILE A 104 0.40 16.86 5.22
CA ILE A 104 0.54 16.76 6.68
C ILE A 104 0.58 18.17 7.31
N ALA A 105 1.42 19.06 6.78
CA ALA A 105 1.58 20.42 7.30
C ALA A 105 0.24 21.19 7.26
N GLU A 106 -0.49 21.07 6.15
CA GLU A 106 -1.77 21.76 5.99
C GLU A 106 -2.83 21.26 6.98
N ARG A 107 -2.96 19.93 7.17
CA ARG A 107 -3.91 19.39 8.15
C ARG A 107 -3.51 19.70 9.60
N GLU A 108 -2.22 19.80 9.91
CA GLU A 108 -1.75 20.16 11.26
C GLU A 108 -2.01 21.64 11.56
N ALA A 109 -1.92 22.51 10.56
CA ALA A 109 -2.17 23.93 10.70
C ALA A 109 -3.66 24.27 10.75
N ASN A 110 -4.49 23.65 9.92
CA ASN A 110 -5.88 24.04 9.66
C ASN A 110 -6.91 22.95 9.96
N GLY A 111 -6.50 21.84 10.59
CA GLY A 111 -7.36 20.73 10.98
C GLY A 111 -7.59 19.69 9.87
N PRO A 112 -8.32 18.61 10.18
CA PRO A 112 -8.60 17.53 9.24
C PRO A 112 -9.31 18.01 7.97
N TYR A 113 -9.07 17.32 6.87
CA TYR A 113 -9.81 17.54 5.63
C TYR A 113 -11.22 16.94 5.75
N SER A 114 -12.22 17.74 5.46
CA SER A 114 -13.64 17.32 5.53
C SER A 114 -14.08 16.59 4.26
N SER A 115 -13.52 16.93 3.11
CA SER A 115 -13.90 16.39 1.79
C SER A 115 -12.75 16.46 0.79
N LEU A 116 -12.94 15.87 -0.40
CA LEU A 116 -12.03 16.04 -1.52
C LEU A 116 -11.98 17.50 -2.01
N HIS A 117 -13.11 18.21 -1.97
CA HIS A 117 -13.19 19.63 -2.32
C HIS A 117 -12.39 20.48 -1.34
N ASP A 118 -12.54 20.26 -0.04
CA ASP A 118 -11.75 20.92 0.99
C ASP A 118 -10.25 20.68 0.77
N PHE A 119 -9.87 19.44 0.50
CA PHE A 119 -8.47 19.05 0.21
C PHE A 119 -7.88 19.84 -0.96
N VAL A 120 -8.55 19.88 -2.13
CA VAL A 120 -8.01 20.57 -3.32
C VAL A 120 -8.05 22.08 -3.19
N ASN A 121 -8.92 22.63 -2.36
CA ASN A 121 -9.01 24.06 -2.11
C ASN A 121 -7.95 24.58 -1.14
N ARG A 122 -7.53 23.76 -0.21
CA ARG A 122 -6.57 24.12 0.83
C ARG A 122 -5.11 23.93 0.37
N LEU A 123 -4.84 22.86 -0.37
CA LEU A 123 -3.49 22.59 -0.87
C LEU A 123 -3.12 23.43 -2.08
N ASP A 124 -1.83 23.78 -2.19
CA ASP A 124 -1.28 24.41 -3.41
C ASP A 124 -1.47 23.46 -4.61
N ALA A 125 -2.07 23.97 -5.70
CA ALA A 125 -2.31 23.23 -6.93
C ALA A 125 -1.03 22.62 -7.56
N LYS A 126 0.16 23.06 -7.14
CA LYS A 126 1.45 22.45 -7.53
C LYS A 126 1.74 21.14 -6.78
N CYS A 127 1.10 20.91 -5.63
CA CYS A 127 1.34 19.73 -4.80
C CYS A 127 0.58 18.50 -5.26
N TYR A 128 -0.47 18.66 -6.08
CA TYR A 128 -1.26 17.56 -6.58
C TYR A 128 -1.59 17.69 -8.07
N ASN A 129 -1.90 16.60 -8.70
CA ASN A 129 -2.45 16.52 -10.05
C ASN A 129 -3.48 15.39 -10.11
N ARG A 130 -4.17 15.25 -11.24
CA ARG A 130 -5.17 14.19 -11.43
C ARG A 130 -4.64 12.81 -11.04
N LYS A 131 -3.43 12.44 -11.47
CA LYS A 131 -2.83 11.12 -11.18
C LYS A 131 -2.59 10.92 -9.68
N THR A 132 -2.17 11.97 -8.97
CA THR A 132 -1.97 11.93 -7.51
C THR A 132 -3.30 11.72 -6.79
N LEU A 133 -4.36 12.45 -7.19
CA LEU A 133 -5.70 12.27 -6.62
C LEU A 133 -6.27 10.88 -6.90
N GLU A 134 -6.19 10.43 -8.15
CA GLU A 134 -6.58 9.05 -8.53
C GLU A 134 -5.87 8.01 -7.67
N ALA A 135 -4.57 8.17 -7.45
CA ALA A 135 -3.79 7.24 -6.63
C ALA A 135 -4.22 7.24 -5.15
N LEU A 136 -4.42 8.42 -4.56
CA LEU A 136 -4.91 8.56 -3.19
C LEU A 136 -6.31 7.96 -3.03
N ILE A 137 -7.23 8.24 -3.98
CA ILE A 137 -8.60 7.70 -3.97
C ILE A 137 -8.59 6.18 -4.12
N LYS A 138 -7.90 5.66 -5.13
CA LYS A 138 -7.78 4.21 -5.38
C LYS A 138 -7.12 3.48 -4.21
N GLY A 139 -6.15 4.12 -3.55
CA GLY A 139 -5.50 3.61 -2.35
C GLY A 139 -6.36 3.69 -1.08
N GLY A 140 -7.51 4.36 -1.12
CA GLY A 140 -8.43 4.50 0.01
C GLY A 140 -8.08 5.63 0.99
N ALA A 141 -7.18 6.55 0.61
CA ALA A 141 -6.72 7.61 1.50
C ALA A 141 -7.83 8.63 1.89
N PHE A 142 -8.92 8.66 1.15
CA PHE A 142 -10.08 9.51 1.42
C PHE A 142 -11.28 8.77 2.06
N ASP A 143 -11.15 7.49 2.41
CA ASP A 143 -12.28 6.71 2.95
C ASP A 143 -12.87 7.32 4.24
N SER A 144 -12.08 8.09 4.98
CA SER A 144 -12.52 8.80 6.18
C SER A 144 -13.42 10.02 5.90
N THR A 145 -13.55 10.48 4.65
CA THR A 145 -14.35 11.65 4.28
C THR A 145 -15.83 11.35 4.03
N GLY A 146 -16.24 10.09 4.13
CA GLY A 146 -17.65 9.68 4.02
C GLY A 146 -18.15 9.42 2.61
N TYR A 147 -17.39 9.76 1.57
CA TYR A 147 -17.71 9.41 0.19
C TYR A 147 -17.14 8.06 -0.22
N THR A 148 -17.83 7.37 -1.12
CA THR A 148 -17.27 6.15 -1.73
C THR A 148 -16.14 6.50 -2.68
N ARG A 149 -15.20 5.58 -2.88
CA ARG A 149 -14.06 5.80 -3.81
C ARG A 149 -14.54 6.10 -5.24
N LYS A 150 -15.64 5.49 -5.67
CA LYS A 150 -16.22 5.75 -7.00
C LYS A 150 -16.87 7.13 -7.10
N GLN A 151 -17.51 7.61 -6.03
CA GLN A 151 -18.02 8.99 -5.97
C GLN A 151 -16.87 10.01 -6.03
N LEU A 152 -15.78 9.76 -5.29
CA LEU A 152 -14.59 10.62 -5.33
C LEU A 152 -13.98 10.67 -6.73
N MET A 153 -13.91 9.54 -7.43
CA MET A 153 -13.45 9.52 -8.82
C MET A 153 -14.39 10.27 -9.76
N TYR A 154 -15.70 10.20 -9.55
CA TYR A 154 -16.67 10.99 -10.32
C TYR A 154 -16.36 12.49 -10.21
N PHE A 155 -16.06 13.00 -9.02
CA PHE A 155 -15.67 14.41 -8.86
C PHE A 155 -14.41 14.77 -9.65
N VAL A 156 -13.43 13.87 -9.70
CA VAL A 156 -12.18 14.10 -10.45
C VAL A 156 -12.39 14.04 -11.96
N ASP A 157 -13.30 13.17 -12.44
CA ASP A 157 -13.47 12.85 -13.84
C ASP A 157 -14.52 13.71 -14.53
N GLU A 158 -15.64 13.96 -13.86
CA GLU A 158 -16.85 14.50 -14.48
C GLU A 158 -17.16 15.93 -14.01
N THR A 159 -16.41 16.48 -13.07
CA THR A 159 -16.64 17.84 -12.58
C THR A 159 -15.42 18.75 -12.81
N PRO A 160 -15.61 20.08 -12.84
CA PRO A 160 -14.50 21.03 -13.01
C PRO A 160 -13.68 21.25 -11.72
N LEU A 161 -13.62 20.25 -10.84
CA LEU A 161 -12.96 20.32 -9.53
C LEU A 161 -11.55 20.89 -9.60
N LEU A 162 -10.70 20.32 -10.46
CA LEU A 162 -9.29 20.73 -10.60
C LEU A 162 -9.12 22.09 -11.25
N GLU A 163 -9.98 22.42 -12.22
CA GLU A 163 -9.98 23.72 -12.91
C GLU A 163 -10.42 24.81 -11.96
N GLY A 164 -11.48 24.58 -11.19
CA GLY A 164 -11.99 25.48 -10.18
C GLY A 164 -10.95 25.77 -9.08
N ALA A 165 -10.30 24.73 -8.54
CA ALA A 165 -9.26 24.88 -7.55
C ALA A 165 -8.05 25.68 -8.09
N SER A 166 -7.61 25.38 -9.31
CA SER A 166 -6.50 26.12 -9.96
C SER A 166 -6.85 27.59 -10.21
N LYS A 167 -8.11 27.88 -10.58
CA LYS A 167 -8.56 29.26 -10.76
C LYS A 167 -8.58 30.02 -9.43
N ARG A 168 -9.18 29.46 -8.40
CA ARG A 168 -9.20 30.05 -7.05
C ARG A 168 -7.81 30.35 -6.53
N GLN A 169 -6.86 29.44 -6.74
CA GLN A 169 -5.48 29.69 -6.33
C GLN A 169 -4.84 30.85 -7.08
N LYS A 170 -5.00 30.94 -8.41
CA LYS A 170 -4.49 32.07 -9.19
C LYS A 170 -5.08 33.39 -8.77
N ASP A 171 -6.35 33.42 -8.37
CA ASP A 171 -7.03 34.62 -7.90
C ASP A 171 -6.49 35.05 -6.52
N ARG A 172 -6.24 34.11 -5.61
CA ARG A 172 -5.54 34.38 -4.33
C ARG A 172 -4.13 34.93 -4.54
N ASP A 173 -3.33 34.31 -5.42
CA ASP A 173 -1.96 34.74 -5.73
C ASP A 173 -1.92 36.16 -6.32
N ARG A 174 -2.99 36.61 -6.97
CA ARG A 174 -3.16 37.96 -7.50
C ARG A 174 -3.69 38.98 -6.50
N GLY A 175 -4.01 38.52 -5.28
CA GLY A 175 -4.66 39.34 -4.27
C GLY A 175 -6.11 39.73 -4.60
N GLN A 176 -6.72 39.03 -5.58
CA GLN A 176 -8.12 39.16 -5.90
C GLN A 176 -8.93 38.29 -4.96
N VAL A 177 -9.58 38.89 -3.99
CA VAL A 177 -10.59 38.21 -3.17
C VAL A 177 -11.79 37.97 -4.09
N SER A 178 -12.08 36.68 -4.35
CA SER A 178 -13.30 36.34 -5.08
C SER A 178 -14.52 36.81 -4.27
N MET A 179 -15.54 37.30 -4.97
CA MET A 179 -16.82 37.61 -4.30
C MET A 179 -17.37 36.37 -3.58
N PHE A 180 -17.00 35.16 -4.01
CA PHE A 180 -17.34 33.88 -3.38
C PHE A 180 -16.57 33.65 -2.07
N ASP A 181 -15.34 34.12 -1.93
CA ASP A 181 -14.56 34.00 -0.69
C ASP A 181 -15.14 34.92 0.42
N LEU A 182 -15.84 35.98 0.04
CA LEU A 182 -16.56 36.87 0.99
C LEU A 182 -17.82 36.23 1.59
N PHE A 183 -18.35 35.20 0.95
CA PHE A 183 -19.54 34.46 1.41
C PHE A 183 -19.20 33.06 1.90
N ALA A 184 -17.94 32.61 1.82
CA ALA A 184 -17.51 31.28 2.25
C ALA A 184 -17.62 31.06 3.77
N ASP A 185 -17.63 32.13 4.56
CA ASP A 185 -17.83 32.10 6.01
C ASP A 185 -19.33 32.11 6.44
N ASP A 186 -20.24 32.16 5.48
CA ASP A 186 -21.68 32.10 5.77
C ASP A 186 -22.22 30.67 5.55
N PRO A 187 -22.51 29.90 6.61
CA PRO A 187 -23.05 28.54 6.50
C PRO A 187 -24.38 28.45 5.72
N ASP A 188 -25.07 29.58 5.55
CA ASP A 188 -26.35 29.66 4.85
C ASP A 188 -26.20 30.17 3.39
N SER A 189 -25.00 30.47 2.93
CA SER A 189 -24.77 31.05 1.59
C SER A 189 -25.12 30.13 0.43
N GLY A 190 -25.29 28.84 0.66
CA GLY A 190 -25.83 27.89 -0.32
C GLY A 190 -25.05 27.78 -1.65
N PHE A 191 -23.87 28.42 -1.75
CA PHE A 191 -23.02 28.43 -2.94
C PHE A 191 -21.89 27.39 -2.85
N GLU A 192 -22.18 26.18 -2.38
CA GLU A 192 -21.37 25.04 -2.74
C GLU A 192 -21.69 24.67 -4.18
N GLU A 193 -20.72 24.85 -5.08
CA GLU A 193 -20.72 24.22 -6.42
C GLU A 193 -20.57 22.70 -6.26
N ASP A 194 -21.22 22.09 -5.31
CA ASP A 194 -21.27 20.66 -5.14
C ASP A 194 -22.27 20.09 -6.14
N VAL A 195 -21.73 19.75 -7.31
CA VAL A 195 -22.44 18.79 -8.15
C VAL A 195 -22.59 17.54 -7.29
N PRO A 196 -23.82 17.20 -6.88
CA PRO A 196 -23.99 16.06 -5.98
C PRO A 196 -23.48 14.81 -6.68
N ALA A 197 -22.61 14.04 -5.99
CA ALA A 197 -22.20 12.76 -6.51
C ALA A 197 -23.43 11.86 -6.65
N PRO A 198 -23.48 11.03 -7.70
CA PRO A 198 -24.54 10.05 -7.85
C PRO A 198 -24.66 9.18 -6.60
N ASP A 199 -25.88 9.03 -6.07
CA ASP A 199 -26.10 8.21 -4.89
C ASP A 199 -25.79 6.73 -5.14
N GLY A 200 -25.25 6.05 -4.12
CA GLY A 200 -25.12 4.61 -4.08
C GLY A 200 -24.10 4.00 -5.06
N ILE A 201 -23.30 4.80 -5.76
CA ILE A 201 -22.26 4.26 -6.63
C ILE A 201 -21.02 3.90 -5.80
N GLU A 202 -20.59 2.64 -5.90
CA GLU A 202 -19.31 2.17 -5.35
C GLU A 202 -18.74 1.08 -6.25
N TRP A 203 -17.44 0.91 -6.23
CA TRP A 203 -16.79 -0.25 -6.84
C TRP A 203 -17.06 -1.51 -6.04
N ASP A 204 -17.19 -2.62 -6.73
CA ASP A 204 -17.21 -3.91 -6.05
C ASP A 204 -15.89 -4.17 -5.30
N LYS A 205 -15.94 -5.08 -4.33
CA LYS A 205 -14.79 -5.40 -3.48
C LYS A 205 -13.56 -5.83 -4.29
N ARG A 206 -13.75 -6.61 -5.36
CA ARG A 206 -12.67 -7.10 -6.22
C ARG A 206 -11.97 -5.94 -6.93
N THR A 207 -12.74 -5.00 -7.45
CA THR A 207 -12.21 -3.79 -8.11
C THR A 207 -11.42 -2.92 -7.14
N LYS A 208 -11.94 -2.70 -5.91
CA LYS A 208 -11.22 -1.93 -4.87
C LYS A 208 -9.88 -2.57 -4.53
N LEU A 209 -9.86 -3.87 -4.29
CA LEU A 209 -8.62 -4.61 -4.00
C LEU A 209 -7.64 -4.61 -5.17
N ALA A 210 -8.14 -4.69 -6.42
CA ALA A 210 -7.29 -4.58 -7.61
C ALA A 210 -6.62 -3.20 -7.70
N TYR A 211 -7.35 -2.12 -7.41
CA TYR A 211 -6.80 -0.77 -7.36
C TYR A 211 -5.79 -0.58 -6.21
N GLU A 212 -6.05 -1.11 -5.03
CA GLU A 212 -5.08 -1.11 -3.94
C GLU A 212 -3.76 -1.79 -4.37
N LYS A 213 -3.86 -2.97 -4.99
CA LYS A 213 -2.71 -3.71 -5.52
C LYS A 213 -1.97 -2.93 -6.62
N GLU A 214 -2.71 -2.24 -7.50
CA GLU A 214 -2.12 -1.40 -8.54
C GLU A 214 -1.28 -0.27 -7.94
N ILE A 215 -1.83 0.43 -6.95
CA ILE A 215 -1.25 1.65 -6.39
C ILE A 215 -0.20 1.36 -5.32
N MET A 216 -0.47 0.46 -4.39
CA MET A 216 0.41 0.17 -3.26
C MET A 216 1.28 -1.07 -3.46
N LYS A 217 1.04 -1.83 -4.55
CA LYS A 217 1.68 -3.13 -4.86
C LYS A 217 1.36 -4.25 -3.88
N ILE A 218 0.51 -3.99 -2.92
CA ILE A 218 0.06 -4.91 -1.87
C ILE A 218 -1.43 -4.74 -1.65
N TYR A 219 -2.06 -5.74 -1.04
CA TYR A 219 -3.41 -5.63 -0.50
C TYR A 219 -3.29 -5.16 0.95
N VAL A 220 -3.90 -4.04 1.29
CA VAL A 220 -3.83 -3.48 2.65
C VAL A 220 -5.13 -3.70 3.40
N SER A 221 -6.29 -3.44 2.76
CA SER A 221 -7.57 -3.60 3.43
C SER A 221 -7.89 -5.07 3.73
N GLU A 222 -7.73 -5.95 2.75
CA GLU A 222 -7.98 -7.39 2.86
C GLU A 222 -7.36 -8.14 1.69
N HIS A 223 -6.82 -9.32 1.92
CA HIS A 223 -6.36 -10.18 0.83
C HIS A 223 -7.55 -10.88 0.15
N PRO A 224 -7.60 -10.99 -1.21
CA PRO A 224 -8.71 -11.65 -1.91
C PRO A 224 -8.96 -13.10 -1.49
N LEU A 225 -7.94 -13.79 -0.98
CA LEU A 225 -8.04 -15.16 -0.46
C LEU A 225 -8.48 -15.24 1.01
N ALA A 226 -8.58 -14.14 1.73
CA ALA A 226 -8.97 -14.16 3.15
C ALA A 226 -10.30 -14.89 3.41
N PRO A 227 -11.36 -14.74 2.59
CA PRO A 227 -12.61 -15.49 2.78
C PRO A 227 -12.45 -17.01 2.63
N TYR A 228 -11.37 -17.47 2.01
CA TYR A 228 -11.12 -18.88 1.69
C TYR A 228 -10.06 -19.52 2.59
N GLU A 229 -9.50 -18.80 3.57
CA GLU A 229 -8.41 -19.30 4.44
C GLU A 229 -8.76 -20.63 5.11
N GLY A 230 -10.00 -20.78 5.61
CA GLY A 230 -10.45 -22.04 6.20
C GLY A 230 -10.42 -23.22 5.22
N ALA A 231 -10.88 -23.02 3.98
CA ALA A 231 -10.84 -24.03 2.93
C ALA A 231 -9.40 -24.32 2.49
N ILE A 232 -8.58 -23.30 2.34
CA ILE A 232 -7.17 -23.44 1.95
C ILE A 232 -6.39 -24.26 2.99
N ALA A 233 -6.62 -24.04 4.27
CA ALA A 233 -5.98 -24.79 5.36
C ALA A 233 -6.28 -26.30 5.31
N HIS A 234 -7.43 -26.71 4.74
CA HIS A 234 -7.75 -28.11 4.51
C HIS A 234 -7.10 -28.67 3.24
N MET A 235 -6.76 -27.85 2.25
CA MET A 235 -6.19 -28.28 0.98
C MET A 235 -4.67 -28.39 1.01
N THR A 236 -4.00 -27.52 1.76
CA THR A 236 -2.55 -27.50 1.88
C THR A 236 -2.09 -27.06 3.27
N LYS A 237 -0.95 -27.61 3.69
CA LYS A 237 -0.22 -27.17 4.89
C LYS A 237 0.96 -26.25 4.57
N TYR A 238 1.18 -25.95 3.30
CA TYR A 238 2.29 -25.13 2.85
C TYR A 238 1.80 -23.71 2.50
N GLN A 239 2.54 -22.72 2.95
CA GLN A 239 2.36 -21.32 2.60
C GLN A 239 3.57 -20.83 1.79
N LEU A 240 3.35 -19.90 0.87
CA LEU A 240 4.42 -19.41 0.00
C LEU A 240 5.50 -18.66 0.79
N GLY A 241 5.12 -17.94 1.84
CA GLY A 241 6.05 -17.24 2.73
C GLY A 241 7.06 -18.18 3.41
N ASP A 242 6.65 -19.40 3.73
CA ASP A 242 7.52 -20.40 4.37
C ASP A 242 8.62 -20.92 3.44
N LEU A 243 8.41 -20.86 2.12
CA LEU A 243 9.37 -21.40 1.14
C LEU A 243 10.67 -20.64 1.13
N ALA A 244 10.63 -19.32 1.34
CA ALA A 244 11.81 -18.47 1.36
C ALA A 244 12.81 -18.83 2.48
N GLU A 245 12.34 -19.48 3.55
CA GLU A 245 13.15 -19.89 4.71
C GLU A 245 13.60 -21.36 4.66
N ARG A 246 13.09 -22.13 3.69
CA ARG A 246 13.43 -23.54 3.57
C ARG A 246 14.73 -23.74 2.84
N THR A 247 15.66 -24.43 3.49
CA THR A 247 16.96 -24.84 2.91
C THR A 247 16.90 -26.19 2.22
N LYS A 248 15.81 -26.95 2.37
CA LYS A 248 15.65 -28.28 1.79
C LYS A 248 14.72 -28.25 0.59
N GLU A 249 15.15 -28.90 -0.49
CA GLU A 249 14.34 -29.10 -1.68
C GLU A 249 13.05 -29.86 -1.37
N ILE A 250 11.93 -29.36 -1.90
CA ILE A 250 10.62 -30.01 -1.81
C ILE A 250 10.36 -30.67 -3.17
N LYS A 251 10.31 -31.99 -3.22
CA LYS A 251 10.08 -32.75 -4.47
C LYS A 251 8.66 -32.56 -5.02
N SER A 252 7.68 -32.44 -4.14
CA SER A 252 6.28 -32.24 -4.51
C SER A 252 5.54 -31.59 -3.35
N ALA A 253 4.76 -30.56 -3.65
CA ALA A 253 3.89 -29.87 -2.71
C ALA A 253 2.68 -29.28 -3.44
N THR A 254 1.56 -29.19 -2.73
CA THR A 254 0.37 -28.49 -3.21
C THR A 254 0.36 -27.10 -2.59
N PHE A 255 0.16 -26.08 -3.43
CA PHE A 255 -0.05 -24.70 -3.00
C PHE A 255 -1.38 -24.20 -3.53
N VAL A 256 -2.03 -23.34 -2.78
CA VAL A 256 -3.25 -22.64 -3.20
C VAL A 256 -2.95 -21.14 -3.21
N GLY A 257 -3.21 -20.49 -4.32
CA GLY A 257 -2.92 -19.07 -4.47
C GLY A 257 -3.60 -18.46 -5.69
N MET A 258 -3.52 -17.15 -5.81
CA MET A 258 -3.96 -16.42 -6.99
C MET A 258 -2.86 -16.43 -8.05
N VAL A 259 -3.23 -16.75 -9.28
CA VAL A 259 -2.31 -16.73 -10.43
C VAL A 259 -2.37 -15.37 -11.09
N SER A 260 -1.19 -14.80 -11.36
CA SER A 260 -1.01 -13.53 -12.06
C SER A 260 0.21 -13.56 -12.98
N ASN A 261 0.36 -12.52 -13.82
CA ASN A 261 1.53 -12.34 -14.70
C ASN A 261 1.83 -13.55 -15.61
N VAL A 262 0.80 -14.18 -16.15
CA VAL A 262 0.96 -15.34 -17.03
C VAL A 262 1.57 -14.90 -18.36
N VAL A 263 2.78 -15.41 -18.67
CA VAL A 263 3.49 -15.17 -19.93
C VAL A 263 3.81 -16.50 -20.59
N THR A 264 3.31 -16.72 -21.78
CA THR A 264 3.56 -17.91 -22.56
C THR A 264 4.73 -17.70 -23.53
N LYS A 265 5.60 -18.70 -23.65
CA LYS A 265 6.75 -18.70 -24.56
C LYS A 265 6.91 -20.06 -25.21
N LEU A 266 7.49 -20.08 -26.40
CA LEU A 266 7.91 -21.33 -27.05
C LEU A 266 9.31 -21.68 -26.58
N THR A 267 9.50 -22.94 -26.18
CA THR A 267 10.83 -23.51 -25.89
C THR A 267 11.60 -23.72 -27.21
N LYS A 268 12.91 -23.90 -27.12
CA LYS A 268 13.74 -24.26 -28.30
C LYS A 268 13.30 -25.56 -29.01
N ARG A 269 12.50 -26.38 -28.34
CA ARG A 269 11.94 -27.63 -28.87
C ARG A 269 10.55 -27.50 -29.45
N GLY A 270 10.00 -26.25 -29.53
CA GLY A 270 8.67 -25.97 -30.07
C GLY A 270 7.49 -26.26 -29.14
N THR A 271 7.74 -26.68 -27.90
CA THR A 271 6.70 -26.86 -26.88
C THR A 271 6.39 -25.52 -26.20
N LYS A 272 5.13 -25.27 -25.87
CA LYS A 272 4.74 -24.08 -25.09
C LYS A 272 5.10 -24.26 -23.62
N MET A 273 5.65 -23.23 -23.05
CA MET A 273 5.84 -23.08 -21.60
C MET A 273 5.17 -21.80 -21.12
N ALA A 274 4.77 -21.76 -19.87
CA ALA A 274 4.28 -20.55 -19.23
C ALA A 274 5.13 -20.23 -17.99
N THR A 275 5.37 -18.96 -17.78
CA THR A 275 5.80 -18.42 -16.49
C THR A 275 4.66 -17.66 -15.90
N PHE A 276 4.43 -17.79 -14.60
CA PHE A 276 3.36 -17.08 -13.88
C PHE A 276 3.77 -16.85 -12.43
N THR A 277 3.12 -15.91 -11.80
CA THR A 277 3.27 -15.67 -10.36
C THR A 277 2.07 -16.27 -9.64
N ILE A 278 2.33 -17.07 -8.61
CA ILE A 278 1.31 -17.48 -7.63
C ILE A 278 1.49 -16.66 -6.35
N GLU A 279 0.40 -16.18 -5.78
CA GLU A 279 0.39 -15.34 -4.58
C GLU A 279 -0.63 -15.86 -3.58
N ASP A 280 -0.25 -15.96 -2.31
CA ASP A 280 -1.13 -16.23 -1.17
C ASP A 280 -1.08 -15.09 -0.13
N THR A 281 -1.71 -15.27 1.01
CA THR A 281 -1.74 -14.28 2.09
C THR A 281 -0.37 -14.03 2.74
N THR A 282 0.63 -14.87 2.47
CA THR A 282 1.95 -14.85 3.12
C THR A 282 3.10 -14.47 2.20
N GLY A 283 2.90 -14.55 0.88
CA GLY A 283 3.94 -14.22 -0.09
C GLY A 283 3.56 -14.55 -1.52
N HIS A 284 4.55 -14.45 -2.41
CA HIS A 284 4.39 -14.82 -3.81
C HIS A 284 5.62 -15.59 -4.32
N MET A 285 5.45 -16.32 -5.41
CA MET A 285 6.48 -17.12 -6.04
C MET A 285 6.31 -17.12 -7.56
N GLU A 286 7.41 -16.98 -8.28
CA GLU A 286 7.43 -17.25 -9.73
C GLU A 286 7.43 -18.75 -9.99
N CYS A 287 6.52 -19.19 -10.86
CA CYS A 287 6.38 -20.57 -11.28
C CYS A 287 6.66 -20.71 -12.77
N ILE A 288 7.21 -21.87 -13.14
CA ILE A 288 7.44 -22.25 -14.53
C ILE A 288 6.66 -23.53 -14.83
N CYS A 289 5.73 -23.47 -15.76
CA CYS A 289 5.02 -24.63 -16.27
C CYS A 289 5.62 -25.05 -17.62
N PHE A 290 6.35 -26.13 -17.62
CA PHE A 290 6.75 -26.80 -18.85
C PHE A 290 5.59 -27.61 -19.39
N LYS A 291 5.35 -27.65 -20.70
CA LYS A 291 4.20 -28.31 -21.34
C LYS A 291 2.84 -27.67 -20.96
N TYR A 292 2.79 -26.36 -21.11
CA TYR A 292 1.61 -25.57 -20.77
C TYR A 292 0.34 -26.07 -21.48
N ASP A 293 0.43 -26.50 -22.75
CA ASP A 293 -0.72 -27.01 -23.50
C ASP A 293 -1.30 -28.33 -22.94
N GLU A 294 -0.46 -29.15 -22.27
CA GLU A 294 -0.92 -30.40 -21.62
C GLU A 294 -1.55 -30.14 -20.24
N ASN A 295 -1.19 -29.03 -19.58
CA ASN A 295 -1.58 -28.72 -18.20
C ASN A 295 -2.52 -27.52 -18.09
N ALA A 296 -2.92 -26.90 -19.21
CA ALA A 296 -3.75 -25.68 -19.19
C ALA A 296 -5.22 -25.95 -18.81
N GLU A 297 -5.66 -27.22 -18.83
CA GLU A 297 -7.03 -27.66 -18.49
C GLU A 297 -7.12 -28.25 -17.07
N ALA A 298 -6.03 -28.31 -16.32
CA ALA A 298 -5.97 -28.77 -14.96
C ALA A 298 -5.93 -27.59 -13.96
#